data_de714f578d6722273263feaf1b084ff4
#
_entry.id   de714f578d6722273263feaf1b084ff4
#
_cell.length_a   1.000
_cell.length_b   1.000
_cell.length_c   1.000
_cell.angle_alpha   90.00
_cell.angle_beta   90.00
_cell.angle_gamma   90.00
#
_symmetry.space_group_name_H-M   'P 1'
#
loop_
_entity.id
_entity.type
_entity.pdbx_description
1 polymer ?
#
loop_
_entity_poly.entity_id
_entity_poly.type
_entity_poly.pdbx_seq_one_letter_code
_entity_poly.pdbx_strand_id
1 'polypeptide(L)'
;NLPEGIDMLGDEVDDSSINLKALMIAAWDSKKKETLRVDIWTKDMPVNDMFILYHQNMMGMATSLEKSTGEGKLAEGLRDYCAFFAEKTKILG
;
A
#
# COMPACT_ATOMS: atom_id res chain seq x y z
N ASN A 1 -0.93 6.05 18.96
CA ASN A 1 -0.65 4.76 19.55
C ASN A 1 -0.44 3.72 18.46
N LEU A 2 0.82 3.36 18.24
CA LEU A 2 1.17 2.43 17.18
C LEU A 2 1.26 1.01 17.72
N PRO A 3 0.59 0.07 17.08
CA PRO A 3 0.67 -1.33 17.52
C PRO A 3 2.02 -1.94 17.21
N GLU A 4 2.33 -3.05 17.86
CA GLU A 4 3.55 -3.78 17.56
C GLU A 4 3.36 -4.69 16.36
N GLY A 5 2.12 -5.05 16.07
CA GLY A 5 1.78 -5.86 14.93
C GLY A 5 0.31 -5.69 14.61
N ILE A 6 -0.07 -6.14 13.43
CA ILE A 6 -1.44 -6.01 12.97
C ILE A 6 -1.95 -7.37 12.54
N ASP A 7 -3.04 -7.80 13.13
CA ASP A 7 -3.63 -9.09 12.83
C ASP A 7 -4.96 -8.88 12.12
N MET A 8 -4.97 -9.06 10.83
CA MET A 8 -6.17 -8.84 10.03
C MET A 8 -7.02 -10.08 9.83
N LEU A 9 -6.44 -11.25 9.99
CA LEU A 9 -7.14 -12.49 9.66
C LEU A 9 -7.67 -13.20 10.90
N GLY A 10 -7.33 -12.72 12.06
CA GLY A 10 -7.84 -13.28 13.30
C GLY A 10 -7.49 -14.74 13.48
N ASP A 11 -8.47 -15.49 13.94
CA ASP A 11 -8.24 -16.88 14.33
C ASP A 11 -7.98 -17.81 13.15
N GLU A 12 -8.18 -17.33 11.95
CA GLU A 12 -7.94 -18.17 10.78
C GLU A 12 -6.48 -18.26 10.39
N VAL A 13 -5.66 -17.50 11.07
CA VAL A 13 -4.23 -17.46 10.80
C VAL A 13 -3.51 -18.45 11.70
N ASP A 14 -2.75 -19.34 11.09
CA ASP A 14 -2.00 -20.35 11.86
C ASP A 14 -0.56 -19.91 12.07
N ASP A 15 0.33 -20.84 12.36
CA ASP A 15 1.73 -20.54 12.66
C ASP A 15 2.49 -19.91 11.50
N SER A 16 1.99 -20.07 10.29
CA SER A 16 2.59 -19.41 9.14
C SER A 16 1.94 -18.08 8.89
N SER A 17 1.36 -17.51 9.90
CA SER A 17 0.55 -16.30 9.80
C SER A 17 1.33 -15.12 9.25
N ILE A 18 0.57 -14.19 8.67
CA ILE A 18 1.10 -12.94 8.16
C ILE A 18 1.48 -12.05 9.33
N ASN A 19 2.71 -11.55 9.29
CA ASN A 19 3.19 -10.65 10.32
C ASN A 19 3.11 -9.22 9.81
N LEU A 20 1.99 -8.57 10.10
CA LEU A 20 1.72 -7.24 9.58
C LEU A 20 2.33 -6.17 10.48
N LYS A 21 3.06 -5.25 9.87
CA LYS A 21 3.68 -4.12 10.56
C LYS A 21 3.11 -2.79 10.12
N ALA A 22 2.31 -2.78 9.06
CA ALA A 22 1.70 -1.56 8.54
C ALA A 22 0.40 -1.89 7.84
N LEU A 23 -0.49 -0.92 7.80
CA LEU A 23 -1.80 -1.10 7.17
C LEU A 23 -2.24 0.22 6.57
N MET A 24 -2.67 0.19 5.32
CA MET A 24 -3.22 1.34 4.64
C MET A 24 -4.60 0.99 4.12
N ILE A 25 -5.60 1.80 4.46
CA ILE A 25 -6.97 1.60 4.02
C ILE A 25 -7.48 2.86 3.37
N ALA A 26 -8.15 2.72 2.24
CA ALA A 26 -8.81 3.81 1.56
C ALA A 26 -10.24 3.38 1.27
N ALA A 27 -11.21 4.17 1.70
CA ALA A 27 -12.62 3.86 1.52
C ALA A 27 -13.32 5.05 0.89
N TRP A 28 -14.21 4.77 -0.07
CA TRP A 28 -14.89 5.83 -0.80
C TRP A 28 -16.25 6.15 -0.17
N ASP A 29 -16.43 7.41 0.21
CA ASP A 29 -17.71 7.92 0.69
C ASP A 29 -18.44 8.54 -0.49
N SER A 30 -19.46 7.86 -1.00
CA SER A 30 -20.13 8.30 -2.23
C SER A 30 -21.00 9.54 -2.03
N LYS A 31 -21.42 9.79 -0.79
CA LYS A 31 -22.24 10.98 -0.52
C LYS A 31 -21.39 12.23 -0.50
N LYS A 32 -20.27 12.18 0.21
CA LYS A 32 -19.40 13.34 0.33
C LYS A 32 -18.41 13.46 -0.81
N LYS A 33 -18.28 12.41 -1.64
CA LYS A 33 -17.29 12.36 -2.71
C LYS A 33 -15.89 12.54 -2.16
N GLU A 34 -15.59 11.82 -1.09
CA GLU A 34 -14.31 11.91 -0.39
C GLU A 34 -13.78 10.52 -0.11
N THR A 35 -12.46 10.43 -0.05
CA THR A 35 -11.79 9.20 0.34
C THR A 35 -11.41 9.28 1.81
N LEU A 36 -11.84 8.29 2.58
CA LEU A 36 -11.43 8.16 3.97
C LEU A 36 -10.20 7.29 4.01
N ARG A 37 -9.18 7.72 4.72
CA ARG A 37 -7.92 6.97 4.80
C ARG A 37 -7.56 6.67 6.24
N VAL A 38 -7.01 5.48 6.43
CA VAL A 38 -6.38 5.11 7.70
C VAL A 38 -5.02 4.51 7.35
N ASP A 39 -3.97 5.13 7.84
CA ASP A 39 -2.61 4.66 7.63
C ASP A 39 -1.96 4.50 9.00
N ILE A 40 -1.59 3.26 9.34
CA ILE A 40 -0.94 2.98 10.61
C ILE A 40 0.27 2.08 10.38
N TRP A 41 1.24 2.17 11.28
CA TRP A 41 2.42 1.32 11.22
C TRP A 41 2.98 1.14 12.62
N THR A 42 3.80 0.10 12.79
CA THR A 42 4.39 -0.18 14.09
C THR A 42 5.61 0.71 14.32
N LYS A 43 6.03 0.81 15.59
CA LYS A 43 7.17 1.65 15.94
C LYS A 43 8.47 1.18 15.29
N ASP A 44 8.57 -0.11 15.07
CA ASP A 44 9.82 -0.69 14.56
C ASP A 44 9.82 -0.87 13.05
N MET A 45 8.88 -0.26 12.35
CA MET A 45 8.82 -0.35 10.89
C MET A 45 9.97 0.45 10.30
N PRO A 46 10.93 -0.22 9.64
CA PRO A 46 12.07 0.52 9.07
C PRO A 46 11.64 1.45 7.95
N VAL A 47 12.34 2.57 7.80
CA VAL A 47 12.04 3.52 6.73
C VAL A 47 12.14 2.86 5.36
N ASN A 48 13.16 2.03 5.18
CA ASN A 48 13.31 1.35 3.89
C ASN A 48 12.12 0.45 3.58
N ASP A 49 11.58 -0.21 4.61
CA ASP A 49 10.40 -1.04 4.41
C ASP A 49 9.19 -0.19 4.07
N MET A 50 9.10 1.03 4.62
CA MET A 50 8.03 1.95 4.25
C MET A 50 8.10 2.30 2.77
N PHE A 51 9.32 2.53 2.26
CA PHE A 51 9.47 2.79 0.82
C PHE A 51 9.00 1.61 0.00
N ILE A 52 9.34 0.40 0.42
CA ILE A 52 8.92 -0.81 -0.30
C ILE A 52 7.39 -0.94 -0.26
N LEU A 53 6.81 -0.68 0.91
CA LEU A 53 5.35 -0.72 1.06
C LEU A 53 4.66 0.25 0.11
N TYR A 54 5.15 1.51 0.08
CA TYR A 54 4.57 2.50 -0.82
C TYR A 54 4.71 2.10 -2.27
N HIS A 55 5.89 1.60 -2.64
CA HIS A 55 6.13 1.20 -4.02
C HIS A 55 5.17 0.09 -4.44
N GLN A 56 5.06 -0.96 -3.63
CA GLN A 56 4.18 -2.08 -3.95
C GLN A 56 2.73 -1.64 -3.98
N ASN A 57 2.35 -0.76 -3.06
CA ASN A 57 0.98 -0.26 -3.01
C ASN A 57 0.64 0.52 -4.28
N MET A 58 1.55 1.40 -4.71
CA MET A 58 1.32 2.17 -5.93
C MET A 58 1.26 1.29 -7.17
N MET A 59 2.10 0.24 -7.21
CA MET A 59 2.03 -0.70 -8.34
C MET A 59 0.70 -1.41 -8.37
N GLY A 60 0.19 -1.82 -7.21
CA GLY A 60 -1.13 -2.42 -7.13
C GLY A 60 -2.23 -1.46 -7.52
N MET A 61 -2.07 -0.18 -7.13
CA MET A 61 -3.04 0.86 -7.49
C MET A 61 -3.07 1.08 -9.00
N ALA A 62 -1.91 1.01 -9.66
CA ALA A 62 -1.88 1.16 -11.11
C ALA A 62 -2.68 0.05 -11.79
N THR A 63 -2.51 -1.19 -11.33
CA THR A 63 -3.26 -2.31 -11.87
C THR A 63 -4.75 -2.14 -11.61
N SER A 64 -5.11 -1.75 -10.40
CA SER A 64 -6.49 -1.53 -10.01
C SER A 64 -7.12 -0.41 -10.82
N LEU A 65 -6.38 0.68 -11.03
CA LEU A 65 -6.86 1.81 -11.81
C LEU A 65 -7.17 1.39 -13.23
N GLU A 66 -6.28 0.62 -13.84
CA GLU A 66 -6.49 0.16 -15.20
C GLU A 66 -7.72 -0.74 -15.30
N LYS A 67 -7.87 -1.66 -14.34
CA LYS A 67 -9.00 -2.59 -14.35
C LYS A 67 -10.33 -1.87 -14.14
N SER A 68 -10.35 -0.88 -13.27
CA SER A 68 -11.61 -0.23 -12.91
C SER A 68 -12.04 0.86 -13.90
N THR A 69 -11.09 1.48 -14.60
CA THR A 69 -11.41 2.59 -15.48
C THR A 69 -11.10 2.33 -16.95
N GLY A 70 -10.26 1.34 -17.24
CA GLY A 70 -9.81 1.08 -18.59
C GLY A 70 -8.76 2.07 -19.07
N GLU A 71 -8.29 2.96 -18.20
CA GLU A 71 -7.35 4.02 -18.58
C GLU A 71 -5.91 3.52 -18.46
N GLY A 72 -5.47 2.80 -19.49
CA GLY A 72 -4.12 2.23 -19.47
C GLY A 72 -3.01 3.27 -19.42
N LYS A 73 -3.23 4.41 -20.05
CA LYS A 73 -2.19 5.45 -20.05
C LYS A 73 -2.01 6.08 -18.69
N LEU A 74 -3.09 6.24 -17.95
CA LEU A 74 -2.98 6.74 -16.58
C LEU A 74 -2.23 5.74 -15.70
N ALA A 75 -2.58 4.45 -15.84
CA ALA A 75 -1.89 3.41 -15.10
C ALA A 75 -0.42 3.36 -15.44
N GLU A 76 -0.10 3.53 -16.73
CA GLU A 76 1.29 3.52 -17.17
C GLU A 76 2.07 4.70 -16.57
N GLY A 77 1.44 5.87 -16.51
CA GLY A 77 2.07 7.03 -15.89
C GLY A 77 2.37 6.77 -14.42
N LEU A 78 1.46 6.10 -13.73
CA LEU A 78 1.70 5.76 -12.33
C LEU A 78 2.83 4.74 -12.21
N ARG A 79 2.89 3.77 -13.10
CA ARG A 79 3.99 2.81 -13.11
C ARG A 79 5.33 3.49 -13.39
N ASP A 80 5.32 4.50 -14.25
CA ASP A 80 6.53 5.27 -14.51
C ASP A 80 6.99 6.00 -13.24
N TYR A 81 6.06 6.55 -12.50
CA TYR A 81 6.41 7.16 -11.22
C TYR A 81 6.97 6.14 -10.26
N CYS A 82 6.42 4.93 -10.27
CA CYS A 82 6.94 3.87 -9.41
C CYS A 82 8.39 3.53 -9.73
N ALA A 83 8.75 3.54 -11.01
CA ALA A 83 10.13 3.31 -11.41
C ALA A 83 11.04 4.42 -10.88
N PHE A 84 10.60 5.66 -11.00
CA PHE A 84 11.32 6.80 -10.46
C PHE A 84 11.47 6.68 -8.94
N PHE A 85 10.38 6.30 -8.28
CA PHE A 85 10.37 6.14 -6.82
C PHE A 85 11.37 5.08 -6.38
N ALA A 86 11.39 3.93 -7.09
CA ALA A 86 12.31 2.86 -6.75
C ALA A 86 13.76 3.28 -6.92
N GLU A 87 14.03 4.03 -7.98
CA GLU A 87 15.37 4.51 -8.24
C GLU A 87 15.82 5.50 -7.17
N LYS A 88 14.95 6.43 -6.82
CA LYS A 88 15.29 7.46 -5.84
C LYS A 88 15.47 6.89 -4.44
N THR A 89 14.69 5.89 -4.10
CA THR A 89 14.78 5.28 -2.76
C THR A 89 15.75 4.12 -2.71
N LYS A 90 16.21 3.66 -3.87
CA LYS A 90 17.17 2.55 -4.00
C LYS A 90 16.68 1.26 -3.37
N ILE A 91 15.37 1.04 -3.40
CA ILE A 91 14.77 -0.17 -2.83
C ILE A 91 14.84 -1.35 -3.79
N LEU A 92 14.96 -1.08 -5.09
CA LEU A 92 15.13 -2.12 -6.07
C LEU A 92 16.53 -2.00 -6.61
N GLY A 93 17.40 -2.81 -6.07
CA GLY A 93 18.82 -2.75 -6.37
C GLY A 93 19.18 -2.92 -7.79
#